data_7d6eb92415db5a511e8437321ef47581
#
_entry.id   7d6eb92415db5a511e8437321ef47581
#
_cell.length_a   1.000
_cell.length_b   1.000
_cell.length_c   1.000
_cell.angle_alpha   90.00
_cell.angle_beta   90.00
_cell.angle_gamma   90.00
#
_symmetry.space_group_name_H-M   'P 1'
#
loop_
_entity.id
_entity.type
_entity.pdbx_description
1 polymer ?
#
loop_
_entity_poly.entity_id
_entity_poly.type
_entity_poly.pdbx_seq_one_letter_code
_entity_poly.pdbx_strand_id
1 'polypeptide(L)'
;EQGFQKFGHLLDPLMSPRELALRIITLGGMRYNIGMTKYPYKQSYAEMLQTRWGTCDDMAAFLALSLRAIGIPASIDYVPAWANRSSSHCWNVVKDATGDFIEVGYGPEGKNEVVYKISKIYRKKYDIPLCDVTSEYAMPLSDLTFRVPSQKDKQLISLCTFNNHDWVPVALSKVMNGSVLFESVGRGILWGDNQIRTYLNEGKGIVFLAFISQKGRLNNKPIGFPVILLEDGTIKELCA
;
A
#
# COMPACT_ATOMS: atom_id res chain seq x y z
N GLU A 1 17.57 -0.81 -20.35
CA GLU A 1 18.23 -1.60 -21.41
C GLU A 1 18.04 -3.11 -21.16
N GLN A 2 18.50 -3.67 -20.03
CA GLN A 2 18.39 -5.12 -19.73
C GLN A 2 16.94 -5.65 -19.78
N GLY A 3 15.98 -4.88 -19.26
CA GLY A 3 14.55 -5.26 -19.32
C GLY A 3 14.04 -5.33 -20.74
N PHE A 4 14.42 -4.39 -21.61
CA PHE A 4 14.04 -4.41 -23.02
C PHE A 4 14.70 -5.56 -23.76
N GLN A 5 15.97 -5.82 -23.54
CA GLN A 5 16.67 -6.96 -24.15
C GLN A 5 16.00 -8.28 -23.79
N LYS A 6 15.53 -8.44 -22.54
CA LYS A 6 14.91 -9.67 -22.09
C LYS A 6 13.45 -9.80 -22.52
N PHE A 7 12.66 -8.75 -22.46
CA PHE A 7 11.21 -8.79 -22.61
C PHE A 7 10.67 -8.06 -23.83
N GLY A 8 11.52 -7.31 -24.57
CA GLY A 8 11.09 -6.54 -25.74
C GLY A 8 10.39 -7.39 -26.82
N HIS A 9 10.78 -8.64 -26.96
CA HIS A 9 10.16 -9.59 -27.90
C HIS A 9 8.72 -9.99 -27.53
N LEU A 10 8.25 -9.65 -26.31
CA LEU A 10 6.88 -9.90 -25.89
C LEU A 10 5.90 -8.81 -26.35
N LEU A 11 6.41 -7.69 -26.87
CA LEU A 11 5.56 -6.61 -27.36
C LEU A 11 4.70 -7.11 -28.51
N ASP A 12 3.42 -7.25 -28.23
CA ASP A 12 2.37 -7.60 -29.18
C ASP A 12 1.26 -6.53 -29.06
N PRO A 13 0.98 -5.74 -30.11
CA PRO A 13 -0.06 -4.71 -30.08
C PRO A 13 -1.46 -5.22 -29.74
N LEU A 14 -1.70 -6.52 -29.89
CA LEU A 14 -2.98 -7.16 -29.57
C LEU A 14 -3.06 -7.60 -28.11
N MET A 15 -1.96 -7.55 -27.37
CA MET A 15 -1.91 -8.02 -25.98
C MET A 15 -2.22 -6.90 -25.01
N SER A 16 -3.10 -7.16 -24.07
CA SER A 16 -3.40 -6.21 -22.99
C SER A 16 -2.20 -6.02 -22.05
N PRO A 17 -2.06 -4.85 -21.39
CA PRO A 17 -1.02 -4.63 -20.38
C PRO A 17 -1.01 -5.69 -19.27
N ARG A 18 -2.17 -6.24 -18.92
CA ARG A 18 -2.29 -7.30 -17.92
C ARG A 18 -1.70 -8.62 -18.41
N GLU A 19 -1.97 -8.99 -19.65
CA GLU A 19 -1.38 -10.21 -20.25
C GLU A 19 0.13 -10.11 -20.39
N LEU A 20 0.64 -8.94 -20.78
CA LEU A 20 2.08 -8.66 -20.81
C LEU A 20 2.70 -8.79 -19.41
N ALA A 21 2.06 -8.24 -18.39
CA ALA A 21 2.53 -8.37 -17.02
C ALA A 21 2.60 -9.83 -16.57
N LEU A 22 1.57 -10.63 -16.85
CA LEU A 22 1.55 -12.07 -16.53
C LEU A 22 2.66 -12.84 -17.25
N ARG A 23 2.92 -12.53 -18.52
CA ARG A 23 4.04 -13.15 -19.26
C ARG A 23 5.40 -12.78 -18.68
N ILE A 24 5.61 -11.52 -18.32
CA ILE A 24 6.84 -11.08 -17.67
C ILE A 24 7.04 -11.78 -16.33
N ILE A 25 5.98 -11.93 -15.53
CA ILE A 25 6.01 -12.66 -14.26
C ILE A 25 6.46 -14.10 -14.50
N THR A 26 5.83 -14.78 -15.45
CA THR A 26 6.14 -16.18 -15.77
C THR A 26 7.57 -16.34 -16.27
N LEU A 27 7.99 -15.53 -17.23
CA LEU A 27 9.34 -15.61 -17.82
C LEU A 27 10.43 -15.08 -16.89
N GLY A 28 10.12 -14.09 -16.07
CA GLY A 28 11.01 -13.54 -15.05
C GLY A 28 11.35 -14.58 -13.99
N GLY A 29 10.36 -15.40 -13.64
CA GLY A 29 10.52 -16.50 -12.67
C GLY A 29 10.88 -16.03 -11.27
N MET A 30 10.52 -14.78 -10.91
CA MET A 30 10.75 -14.23 -9.57
C MET A 30 9.94 -15.01 -8.54
N ARG A 31 10.57 -15.30 -7.41
CA ARG A 31 9.96 -16.01 -6.27
C ARG A 31 10.02 -15.17 -5.01
N TYR A 32 8.96 -15.22 -4.24
CA TYR A 32 8.89 -14.53 -2.96
C TYR A 32 9.75 -15.24 -1.90
N ASN A 33 10.53 -14.44 -1.15
CA ASN A 33 11.26 -14.92 0.00
C ASN A 33 11.38 -13.81 1.06
N ILE A 34 10.69 -13.98 2.17
CA ILE A 34 10.73 -13.03 3.30
C ILE A 34 12.13 -12.90 3.90
N GLY A 35 12.98 -13.92 3.80
CA GLY A 35 14.36 -13.88 4.26
C GLY A 35 15.19 -12.80 3.59
N MET A 36 14.81 -12.37 2.40
CA MET A 36 15.46 -11.27 1.67
C MET A 36 15.32 -9.90 2.36
N THR A 37 14.41 -9.74 3.31
CA THR A 37 14.32 -8.53 4.15
C THR A 37 15.58 -8.29 4.99
N LYS A 38 16.35 -9.34 5.25
CA LYS A 38 17.63 -9.30 6.00
C LYS A 38 18.83 -9.00 5.10
N TYR A 39 18.64 -8.87 3.79
CA TYR A 39 19.72 -8.52 2.88
C TYR A 39 20.21 -7.10 3.19
N PRO A 40 21.52 -6.84 3.17
CA PRO A 40 22.08 -5.56 3.64
C PRO A 40 21.74 -4.38 2.72
N TYR A 41 21.24 -4.63 1.51
CA TYR A 41 20.86 -3.60 0.53
C TYR A 41 19.72 -4.09 -0.36
N LYS A 42 19.08 -3.15 -1.06
CA LYS A 42 18.07 -3.47 -2.08
C LYS A 42 18.75 -3.96 -3.35
N GLN A 43 18.26 -5.08 -3.88
CA GLN A 43 18.79 -5.65 -5.12
C GLN A 43 18.59 -4.69 -6.30
N SER A 44 19.60 -4.60 -7.15
CA SER A 44 19.48 -3.99 -8.48
C SER A 44 18.63 -4.89 -9.40
N TYR A 45 18.16 -4.31 -10.51
CA TYR A 45 17.44 -5.09 -11.51
C TYR A 45 18.25 -6.28 -12.06
N ALA A 46 19.56 -6.08 -12.28
CA ALA A 46 20.45 -7.12 -12.74
C ALA A 46 20.59 -8.28 -11.74
N GLU A 47 20.72 -7.95 -10.45
CA GLU A 47 20.77 -8.95 -9.38
C GLU A 47 19.46 -9.72 -9.28
N MET A 48 18.31 -9.05 -9.39
CA MET A 48 17.01 -9.71 -9.41
C MET A 48 16.84 -10.69 -10.58
N LEU A 49 17.39 -10.35 -11.77
CA LEU A 49 17.42 -11.25 -12.92
C LEU A 49 18.25 -12.51 -12.67
N GLN A 50 19.29 -12.41 -11.86
CA GLN A 50 20.18 -13.53 -11.53
C GLN A 50 19.65 -14.37 -10.37
N THR A 51 19.29 -13.74 -9.27
CA THR A 51 18.84 -14.42 -8.05
C THR A 51 17.46 -15.03 -8.19
N ARG A 52 16.55 -14.34 -8.90
CA ARG A 52 15.12 -14.67 -9.03
C ARG A 52 14.38 -14.80 -7.70
N TRP A 53 14.90 -14.20 -6.64
CA TRP A 53 14.30 -14.16 -5.33
C TRP A 53 14.17 -12.72 -4.86
N GLY A 54 13.08 -12.43 -4.15
CA GLY A 54 12.87 -11.10 -3.60
C GLY A 54 11.73 -11.03 -2.59
N THR A 55 11.66 -9.89 -1.91
CA THR A 55 10.47 -9.49 -1.14
C THR A 55 9.35 -9.03 -2.09
N CYS A 56 8.19 -8.71 -1.56
CA CYS A 56 7.12 -8.08 -2.36
C CYS A 56 7.58 -6.77 -3.03
N ASP A 57 8.40 -5.97 -2.34
CA ASP A 57 8.98 -4.75 -2.90
C ASP A 57 9.91 -5.03 -4.08
N ASP A 58 10.77 -6.05 -3.98
CA ASP A 58 11.70 -6.42 -5.05
C ASP A 58 10.94 -6.95 -6.26
N MET A 59 9.96 -7.82 -6.03
CA MET A 59 9.12 -8.37 -7.10
C MET A 59 8.30 -7.28 -7.81
N ALA A 60 7.71 -6.36 -7.06
CA ALA A 60 6.98 -5.23 -7.62
C ALA A 60 7.91 -4.29 -8.40
N ALA A 61 9.11 -4.01 -7.87
CA ALA A 61 10.12 -3.22 -8.57
C ALA A 61 10.58 -3.88 -9.87
N PHE A 62 10.85 -5.17 -9.84
CA PHE A 62 11.21 -5.96 -11.02
C PHE A 62 10.16 -5.86 -12.12
N LEU A 63 8.90 -6.11 -11.79
CA LEU A 63 7.80 -6.07 -12.76
C LEU A 63 7.59 -4.65 -13.31
N ALA A 64 7.57 -3.62 -12.45
CA ALA A 64 7.41 -2.23 -12.88
C ALA A 64 8.53 -1.80 -13.84
N LEU A 65 9.78 -2.13 -13.53
CA LEU A 65 10.93 -1.81 -14.38
C LEU A 65 10.90 -2.58 -15.71
N SER A 66 10.51 -3.84 -15.69
CA SER A 66 10.35 -4.66 -16.89
C SER A 66 9.29 -4.11 -17.83
N LEU A 67 8.11 -3.77 -17.30
CA LEU A 67 7.01 -3.17 -18.07
C LEU A 67 7.40 -1.82 -18.68
N ARG A 68 8.00 -0.94 -17.87
CA ARG A 68 8.47 0.36 -18.32
C ARG A 68 9.55 0.25 -19.41
N ALA A 69 10.43 -0.75 -19.30
CA ALA A 69 11.47 -0.99 -20.30
C ALA A 69 10.90 -1.34 -21.70
N ILE A 70 9.70 -1.87 -21.75
CA ILE A 70 8.98 -2.17 -23.00
C ILE A 70 7.87 -1.15 -23.31
N GLY A 71 7.85 0.00 -22.63
CA GLY A 71 6.96 1.12 -22.93
C GLY A 71 5.59 1.07 -22.26
N ILE A 72 5.34 0.11 -21.36
CA ILE A 72 4.08 0.02 -20.63
C ILE A 72 4.14 0.90 -19.35
N PRO A 73 3.24 1.89 -19.20
CA PRO A 73 3.18 2.70 -18.00
C PRO A 73 2.77 1.86 -16.77
N ALA A 74 3.71 1.61 -15.89
CA ALA A 74 3.49 0.83 -14.69
C ALA A 74 3.90 1.59 -13.43
N SER A 75 3.23 1.35 -12.32
CA SER A 75 3.56 1.91 -11.02
C SER A 75 3.47 0.84 -9.94
N ILE A 76 3.78 1.24 -8.71
CA ILE A 76 3.70 0.38 -7.54
C ILE A 76 2.78 1.06 -6.53
N ASP A 77 1.73 0.36 -6.15
CA ASP A 77 0.87 0.74 -5.05
C ASP A 77 1.23 -0.07 -3.81
N TYR A 78 1.10 0.52 -2.63
CA TYR A 78 1.46 -0.14 -1.39
C TYR A 78 0.60 0.30 -0.21
N VAL A 79 0.41 -0.62 0.71
CA VAL A 79 -0.17 -0.41 2.03
C VAL A 79 0.97 -0.27 3.03
N PRO A 80 1.12 0.89 3.72
CA PRO A 80 2.24 1.11 4.64
C PRO A 80 2.22 0.14 5.82
N ALA A 81 1.05 -0.22 6.30
CA ALA A 81 0.84 -1.20 7.35
C ALA A 81 -0.54 -1.83 7.22
N TRP A 82 -0.62 -3.15 7.37
CA TRP A 82 -1.89 -3.83 7.57
C TRP A 82 -2.52 -3.39 8.88
N ALA A 83 -3.82 -3.15 8.88
CA ALA A 83 -4.51 -2.67 10.08
C ALA A 83 -4.95 -3.80 11.04
N ASN A 84 -4.59 -5.03 10.78
CA ASN A 84 -4.92 -6.20 11.61
C ASN A 84 -3.81 -7.25 11.68
N ARG A 85 -2.66 -7.01 11.06
CA ARG A 85 -1.55 -7.95 10.99
C ARG A 85 -0.22 -7.23 10.95
N SER A 86 0.84 -7.96 11.28
CA SER A 86 2.20 -7.50 11.05
C SER A 86 2.51 -7.34 9.56
N SER A 87 3.44 -6.44 9.24
CA SER A 87 3.94 -6.19 7.89
C SER A 87 3.08 -5.24 7.05
N SER A 88 3.45 -5.11 5.81
CA SER A 88 2.90 -4.27 4.75
C SER A 88 2.84 -5.08 3.45
N HIS A 89 2.32 -4.49 2.39
CA HIS A 89 2.33 -5.13 1.07
C HIS A 89 2.39 -4.10 -0.04
N CYS A 90 2.88 -4.54 -1.22
CA CYS A 90 2.83 -3.75 -2.44
C CYS A 90 2.53 -4.63 -3.64
N TRP A 91 1.98 -4.00 -4.66
CA TRP A 91 1.64 -4.63 -5.94
C TRP A 91 1.85 -3.65 -7.08
N ASN A 92 1.73 -4.12 -8.31
CA ASN A 92 1.85 -3.27 -9.48
C ASN A 92 0.48 -2.84 -10.01
N VAL A 93 0.47 -1.67 -10.60
CA VAL A 93 -0.64 -1.17 -11.40
C VAL A 93 -0.13 -0.73 -12.76
N VAL A 94 -0.93 -0.94 -13.79
CA VAL A 94 -0.66 -0.48 -15.15
C VAL A 94 -1.82 0.36 -15.65
N LYS A 95 -1.54 1.33 -16.53
CA LYS A 95 -2.60 2.05 -17.23
C LYS A 95 -3.18 1.18 -18.34
N ASP A 96 -4.49 1.07 -18.36
CA ASP A 96 -5.20 0.47 -19.48
C ASP A 96 -5.43 1.47 -20.62
N ALA A 97 -6.14 1.04 -21.65
CA ALA A 97 -6.45 1.86 -22.81
C ALA A 97 -7.41 3.04 -22.50
N THR A 98 -8.17 2.98 -21.41
CA THR A 98 -9.06 4.07 -20.97
C THR A 98 -8.31 5.11 -20.14
N GLY A 99 -7.11 4.79 -19.70
CA GLY A 99 -6.29 5.61 -18.84
C GLY A 99 -6.45 5.32 -17.35
N ASP A 100 -7.28 4.34 -17.00
CA ASP A 100 -7.46 3.87 -15.64
C ASP A 100 -6.32 2.95 -15.21
N PHE A 101 -6.03 2.92 -13.90
CA PHE A 101 -5.06 1.99 -13.36
C PHE A 101 -5.74 0.68 -12.99
N ILE A 102 -5.21 -0.40 -13.54
CA ILE A 102 -5.62 -1.77 -13.22
C ILE A 102 -4.50 -2.50 -12.47
N GLU A 103 -4.90 -3.28 -11.50
CA GLU A 103 -3.98 -4.08 -10.70
C GLU A 103 -3.40 -5.23 -11.52
N VAL A 104 -2.08 -5.39 -11.42
CA VAL A 104 -1.34 -6.50 -12.02
C VAL A 104 -0.24 -6.94 -11.06
N GLY A 105 0.22 -8.16 -11.18
CA GLY A 105 1.44 -8.57 -10.52
C GLY A 105 1.31 -9.77 -9.61
N TYR A 106 2.32 -9.86 -8.74
CA TYR A 106 2.44 -10.97 -7.81
C TYR A 106 1.41 -10.81 -6.68
N GLY A 107 0.37 -11.63 -6.71
CA GLY A 107 -0.58 -11.73 -5.62
C GLY A 107 0.03 -12.39 -4.38
N PRO A 108 -0.57 -12.24 -3.21
CA PRO A 108 -0.27 -13.11 -2.11
C PRO A 108 -0.59 -14.55 -2.56
N GLU A 109 0.46 -15.35 -2.71
CA GLU A 109 0.31 -16.77 -3.04
C GLU A 109 -0.40 -17.45 -1.87
N GLY A 110 -1.53 -18.04 -2.15
CA GLY A 110 -2.20 -18.94 -1.24
C GLY A 110 -3.72 -18.80 -1.21
N LYS A 111 -4.39 -19.92 -1.29
CA LYS A 111 -5.83 -20.10 -1.03
C LYS A 111 -6.16 -19.89 0.46
N ASN A 112 -5.48 -18.98 1.15
CA ASN A 112 -5.67 -18.80 2.56
C ASN A 112 -6.79 -17.80 2.79
N GLU A 113 -7.72 -18.15 3.63
CA GLU A 113 -8.80 -17.33 4.21
C GLU A 113 -8.28 -16.12 5.02
N VAL A 114 -7.11 -15.64 4.68
CA VAL A 114 -6.43 -14.56 5.39
C VAL A 114 -6.91 -13.22 4.89
N VAL A 115 -7.61 -12.53 5.76
CA VAL A 115 -8.09 -11.17 5.53
C VAL A 115 -7.04 -10.15 5.96
N TYR A 116 -6.69 -9.23 5.08
CA TYR A 116 -5.79 -8.12 5.34
C TYR A 116 -6.57 -6.80 5.31
N LYS A 117 -6.65 -6.09 6.45
CA LYS A 117 -7.36 -4.81 6.54
C LYS A 117 -6.50 -3.67 6.03
N ILE A 118 -7.09 -2.85 5.15
CA ILE A 118 -6.43 -1.73 4.48
C ILE A 118 -7.04 -0.42 4.96
N SER A 119 -6.19 0.48 5.44
CA SER A 119 -6.57 1.84 5.83
C SER A 119 -6.14 2.90 4.82
N LYS A 120 -4.98 2.71 4.19
CA LYS A 120 -4.42 3.64 3.22
C LYS A 120 -3.64 2.91 2.15
N ILE A 121 -3.74 3.44 0.91
CA ILE A 121 -2.96 2.96 -0.24
C ILE A 121 -2.25 4.15 -0.85
N TYR A 122 -0.95 3.97 -1.11
CA TYR A 122 -0.11 4.99 -1.72
C TYR A 122 0.52 4.47 -3.01
N ARG A 123 0.56 5.33 -4.04
CA ARG A 123 1.23 5.05 -5.32
C ARG A 123 2.61 5.67 -5.37
N LYS A 124 3.62 4.86 -5.70
CA LYS A 124 4.99 5.29 -5.97
C LYS A 124 5.07 5.79 -7.42
N LYS A 125 5.06 7.10 -7.65
CA LYS A 125 5.31 7.71 -8.96
C LYS A 125 6.79 7.97 -9.14
N TYR A 126 7.24 8.06 -10.42
CA TYR A 126 8.67 8.13 -10.74
C TYR A 126 9.35 9.42 -10.23
N ASP A 127 8.69 10.55 -10.33
CA ASP A 127 9.24 11.91 -10.12
C ASP A 127 8.42 12.76 -9.14
N ILE A 128 7.42 12.17 -8.50
CA ILE A 128 6.49 12.87 -7.60
C ILE A 128 6.51 12.16 -6.24
N PRO A 129 6.37 12.92 -5.14
CA PRO A 129 6.13 12.33 -3.83
C PRO A 129 4.98 11.33 -3.86
N LEU A 130 4.99 10.39 -2.93
CA LEU A 130 3.92 9.43 -2.75
C LEU A 130 2.54 10.07 -2.85
N CYS A 131 1.67 9.50 -3.70
CA CYS A 131 0.30 9.93 -3.84
C CYS A 131 -0.61 9.00 -3.06
N ASP A 132 -1.49 9.55 -2.23
CA ASP A 132 -2.61 8.80 -1.67
C ASP A 132 -3.59 8.48 -2.80
N VAL A 133 -3.80 7.21 -3.05
CA VAL A 133 -4.70 6.68 -4.07
C VAL A 133 -5.80 5.81 -3.47
N THR A 134 -6.00 5.91 -2.16
CA THR A 134 -6.99 5.11 -1.43
C THR A 134 -8.37 5.20 -2.06
N SER A 135 -8.76 6.39 -2.53
CA SER A 135 -10.06 6.64 -3.17
C SER A 135 -10.18 6.11 -4.61
N GLU A 136 -9.08 5.69 -5.23
CA GLU A 136 -9.14 5.06 -6.57
C GLU A 136 -9.58 3.58 -6.47
N TYR A 137 -9.57 3.01 -5.27
CA TYR A 137 -9.95 1.62 -5.04
C TYR A 137 -11.41 1.49 -4.62
N ALA A 138 -12.09 0.45 -5.14
CA ALA A 138 -13.50 0.17 -4.86
C ALA A 138 -13.72 -0.38 -3.45
N MET A 139 -13.45 0.43 -2.43
CA MET A 139 -13.69 0.09 -1.03
C MET A 139 -14.41 1.24 -0.31
N PRO A 140 -15.15 0.96 0.77
CA PRO A 140 -15.76 2.00 1.59
C PRO A 140 -14.71 2.88 2.25
N LEU A 141 -14.96 4.19 2.27
CA LEU A 141 -14.09 5.20 2.84
C LEU A 141 -14.79 5.92 3.99
N SER A 142 -14.01 6.49 4.88
CA SER A 142 -14.47 7.39 5.94
C SER A 142 -13.42 8.45 6.21
N ASP A 143 -13.88 9.63 6.61
CA ASP A 143 -13.00 10.68 7.11
C ASP A 143 -12.90 10.59 8.64
N LEU A 144 -11.68 10.69 9.15
CA LEU A 144 -11.41 10.70 10.59
C LEU A 144 -10.96 12.08 11.04
N THR A 145 -11.69 12.66 11.99
CA THR A 145 -11.34 13.95 12.60
C THR A 145 -10.98 13.79 14.07
N PHE A 146 -9.84 14.34 14.44
CA PHE A 146 -9.41 14.42 15.85
C PHE A 146 -9.34 15.86 16.30
N ARG A 147 -9.89 16.15 17.49
CA ARG A 147 -9.72 17.45 18.14
C ARG A 147 -8.36 17.55 18.81
N VAL A 148 -7.64 18.62 18.51
CA VAL A 148 -6.26 18.84 18.98
C VAL A 148 -6.05 20.30 19.43
N PRO A 149 -6.89 20.81 20.35
CA PRO A 149 -6.95 22.24 20.68
C PRO A 149 -5.64 22.82 21.24
N SER A 150 -4.80 21.96 21.82
CA SER A 150 -3.49 22.35 22.38
C SER A 150 -2.37 22.41 21.35
N GLN A 151 -2.62 22.01 20.11
CA GLN A 151 -1.60 21.98 19.07
C GLN A 151 -1.67 23.23 18.20
N LYS A 152 -0.49 23.70 17.78
CA LYS A 152 -0.36 24.83 16.87
C LYS A 152 -0.84 24.43 15.46
N ASP A 153 -1.45 25.39 14.77
CA ASP A 153 -1.76 25.22 13.34
C ASP A 153 -0.51 24.83 12.54
N LYS A 154 -0.71 24.02 11.52
CA LYS A 154 0.32 23.38 10.69
C LYS A 154 1.20 22.35 11.40
N GLN A 155 0.99 22.08 12.71
CA GLN A 155 1.62 20.93 13.36
C GLN A 155 1.23 19.65 12.61
N LEU A 156 2.20 18.78 12.33
CA LEU A 156 1.94 17.50 11.68
C LEU A 156 1.48 16.46 12.69
N ILE A 157 0.42 15.76 12.35
CA ILE A 157 -0.16 14.66 13.12
C ILE A 157 -0.13 13.41 12.24
N SER A 158 0.34 12.31 12.82
CA SER A 158 0.31 10.99 12.18
C SER A 158 -0.90 10.22 12.66
N LEU A 159 -1.67 9.67 11.74
CA LEU A 159 -2.63 8.61 12.01
C LEU A 159 -1.89 7.28 12.00
N CYS A 160 -2.01 6.53 13.09
CA CYS A 160 -1.35 5.23 13.22
C CYS A 160 -2.37 4.12 13.39
N THR A 161 -2.05 2.95 12.86
CA THR A 161 -2.75 1.69 13.15
C THR A 161 -1.85 0.76 13.95
N PHE A 162 -2.44 -0.17 14.70
CA PHE A 162 -1.68 -1.13 15.49
C PHE A 162 -1.19 -2.29 14.60
N ASN A 163 0.13 -2.39 14.44
CA ASN A 163 0.77 -3.37 13.57
C ASN A 163 2.07 -3.86 14.22
N ASN A 164 2.28 -5.16 14.25
CA ASN A 164 3.50 -5.78 14.79
C ASN A 164 3.87 -5.29 16.21
N HIS A 165 2.89 -5.23 17.09
CA HIS A 165 3.02 -4.78 18.48
C HIS A 165 3.40 -3.29 18.64
N ASP A 166 3.25 -2.48 17.58
CA ASP A 166 3.57 -1.07 17.60
C ASP A 166 2.51 -0.23 16.85
N TRP A 167 2.51 1.08 17.10
CA TRP A 167 1.70 2.04 16.36
C TRP A 167 2.46 2.51 15.12
N VAL A 168 2.02 2.05 13.96
CA VAL A 168 2.68 2.34 12.67
C VAL A 168 1.92 3.43 11.94
N PRO A 169 2.60 4.52 11.50
CA PRO A 169 1.97 5.59 10.75
C PRO A 169 1.41 5.09 9.41
N VAL A 170 0.15 5.45 9.13
CA VAL A 170 -0.52 5.16 7.86
C VAL A 170 -0.93 6.42 7.10
N ALA A 171 -1.08 7.54 7.78
CA ALA A 171 -1.33 8.84 7.16
C ALA A 171 -0.72 9.98 7.95
N LEU A 172 -0.53 11.12 7.29
CA LEU A 172 0.00 12.34 7.86
C LEU A 172 -0.88 13.52 7.43
N SER A 173 -1.30 14.33 8.40
CA SER A 173 -2.08 15.54 8.12
C SER A 173 -1.67 16.69 9.03
N LYS A 174 -2.13 17.90 8.72
CA LYS A 174 -1.81 19.12 9.45
C LYS A 174 -2.97 19.54 10.34
N VAL A 175 -2.65 20.08 11.51
CA VAL A 175 -3.63 20.75 12.35
C VAL A 175 -4.13 22.02 11.64
N MET A 176 -5.44 22.19 11.63
CA MET A 176 -6.12 23.39 11.17
C MET A 176 -7.27 23.71 12.13
N ASN A 177 -7.28 24.92 12.68
CA ASN A 177 -8.31 25.39 13.60
C ASN A 177 -8.57 24.43 14.79
N GLY A 178 -7.50 23.92 15.41
CA GLY A 178 -7.57 23.03 16.56
C GLY A 178 -8.11 21.62 16.26
N SER A 179 -8.13 21.21 14.98
CA SER A 179 -8.51 19.88 14.55
C SER A 179 -7.57 19.34 13.48
N VAL A 180 -7.52 18.03 13.31
CA VAL A 180 -6.83 17.38 12.21
C VAL A 180 -7.80 16.44 11.49
N LEU A 181 -7.82 16.50 10.16
CA LEU A 181 -8.63 15.66 9.29
C LEU A 181 -7.74 14.69 8.54
N PHE A 182 -8.12 13.43 8.53
CA PHE A 182 -7.57 12.38 7.68
C PHE A 182 -8.68 11.92 6.73
N GLU A 183 -8.58 12.37 5.48
CA GLU A 183 -9.58 12.07 4.45
C GLU A 183 -9.41 10.66 3.90
N SER A 184 -10.49 10.08 3.38
CA SER A 184 -10.50 8.83 2.62
C SER A 184 -9.76 7.68 3.33
N VAL A 185 -10.02 7.47 4.62
CA VAL A 185 -9.50 6.31 5.34
C VAL A 185 -10.30 5.08 4.93
N GLY A 186 -9.60 4.08 4.39
CA GLY A 186 -10.22 2.88 3.86
C GLY A 186 -10.74 1.94 4.95
N ARG A 187 -11.81 1.23 4.58
CA ARG A 187 -12.38 0.11 5.34
C ARG A 187 -12.36 -1.17 4.51
N GLY A 188 -11.39 -1.26 3.59
CA GLY A 188 -11.26 -2.37 2.66
C GLY A 188 -10.46 -3.54 3.22
N ILE A 189 -10.59 -4.66 2.55
CA ILE A 189 -9.80 -5.85 2.77
C ILE A 189 -9.13 -6.28 1.46
N LEU A 190 -7.90 -6.75 1.54
CA LEU A 190 -7.24 -7.46 0.46
C LEU A 190 -7.47 -8.95 0.63
N TRP A 191 -7.94 -9.58 -0.43
CA TRP A 191 -8.15 -11.01 -0.50
C TRP A 191 -7.04 -11.69 -1.32
N GLY A 192 -6.90 -13.01 -1.22
CA GLY A 192 -5.79 -13.77 -1.80
C GLY A 192 -5.60 -13.70 -3.33
N ASP A 193 -6.53 -13.06 -4.06
CA ASP A 193 -6.44 -12.80 -5.49
C ASP A 193 -6.03 -11.35 -5.83
N ASN A 194 -5.53 -10.60 -4.85
CA ASN A 194 -5.22 -9.16 -4.91
C ASN A 194 -6.44 -8.25 -5.20
N GLN A 195 -7.64 -8.74 -5.09
CA GLN A 195 -8.81 -7.89 -5.23
C GLN A 195 -9.16 -7.26 -3.88
N ILE A 196 -9.24 -5.94 -3.87
CA ILE A 196 -9.73 -5.20 -2.71
C ILE A 196 -11.25 -5.30 -2.71
N ARG A 197 -11.78 -5.85 -1.63
CA ARG A 197 -13.22 -6.05 -1.44
C ARG A 197 -13.72 -5.30 -0.22
N THR A 198 -14.99 -4.99 -0.21
CA THR A 198 -15.72 -4.58 0.99
C THR A 198 -15.65 -5.65 2.06
N TYR A 199 -15.63 -5.26 3.31
CA TYR A 199 -15.73 -6.19 4.43
C TYR A 199 -16.90 -7.14 4.27
N LEU A 200 -16.63 -8.41 4.37
CA LEU A 200 -17.63 -9.45 4.53
C LEU A 200 -17.56 -9.96 5.97
N ASN A 201 -18.31 -9.34 6.87
CA ASN A 201 -18.66 -9.82 8.23
C ASN A 201 -17.54 -10.31 9.17
N GLU A 202 -16.25 -10.18 8.87
CA GLU A 202 -15.20 -10.81 9.70
C GLU A 202 -14.37 -9.85 10.53
N GLY A 203 -14.75 -8.63 10.67
CA GLY A 203 -13.90 -7.76 11.43
C GLY A 203 -14.58 -6.54 11.98
N LYS A 204 -14.51 -6.41 13.25
CA LYS A 204 -15.13 -5.36 14.05
C LYS A 204 -14.48 -3.98 13.91
N GLY A 205 -13.88 -3.68 12.76
CA GLY A 205 -13.31 -2.39 12.47
C GLY A 205 -11.77 -2.33 12.51
N ILE A 206 -11.25 -1.14 12.36
CA ILE A 206 -9.81 -0.81 12.39
C ILE A 206 -9.57 0.14 13.56
N VAL A 207 -8.56 -0.13 14.37
CA VAL A 207 -8.19 0.73 15.49
C VAL A 207 -7.12 1.71 15.04
N PHE A 208 -7.37 2.99 15.33
CA PHE A 208 -6.45 4.09 15.04
C PHE A 208 -6.11 4.87 16.30
N LEU A 209 -4.91 5.46 16.30
CA LEU A 209 -4.45 6.39 17.29
C LEU A 209 -3.66 7.52 16.62
N ALA A 210 -3.89 8.76 17.03
CA ALA A 210 -3.20 9.90 16.48
C ALA A 210 -1.98 10.27 17.35
N PHE A 211 -0.88 10.65 16.72
CA PHE A 211 0.36 11.07 17.37
C PHE A 211 0.90 12.36 16.76
N ILE A 212 1.54 13.18 17.59
CA ILE A 212 2.31 14.31 17.07
C ILE A 212 3.50 13.79 16.29
N SER A 213 3.65 14.26 15.04
CA SER A 213 4.83 13.98 14.24
C SER A 213 5.83 15.14 14.35
N GLN A 214 7.05 14.84 14.80
CA GLN A 214 8.14 15.82 14.91
C GLN A 214 9.38 15.31 14.18
N LYS A 215 9.89 16.10 13.22
CA LYS A 215 11.08 15.76 12.44
C LYS A 215 11.06 14.35 11.84
N GLY A 216 9.90 13.91 11.35
CA GLY A 216 9.72 12.58 10.76
C GLY A 216 9.64 11.43 11.77
N ARG A 217 9.52 11.70 13.05
CA ARG A 217 9.36 10.70 14.11
C ARG A 217 8.04 10.90 14.86
N LEU A 218 7.46 9.81 15.34
CA LEU A 218 6.33 9.87 16.25
C LEU A 218 6.80 10.37 17.62
N ASN A 219 6.05 11.29 18.20
CA ASN A 219 6.21 11.58 19.62
C ASN A 219 5.56 10.44 20.42
N ASN A 220 6.16 10.06 21.55
CA ASN A 220 5.64 8.99 22.40
C ASN A 220 4.30 9.35 23.11
N LYS A 221 3.79 10.54 22.90
CA LYS A 221 2.50 10.98 23.47
C LYS A 221 1.43 10.97 22.40
N PRO A 222 0.41 10.10 22.54
CA PRO A 222 -0.75 10.12 21.66
C PRO A 222 -1.60 11.37 21.89
N ILE A 223 -2.45 11.66 20.93
CA ILE A 223 -3.47 12.71 21.01
C ILE A 223 -4.82 12.01 21.24
N GLY A 224 -5.41 12.24 22.39
CA GLY A 224 -6.68 11.61 22.76
C GLY A 224 -6.58 10.11 22.97
N PHE A 225 -7.71 9.45 22.88
CA PHE A 225 -7.85 8.01 23.00
C PHE A 225 -7.82 7.33 21.63
N PRO A 226 -7.53 6.01 21.57
CA PRO A 226 -7.72 5.25 20.34
C PRO A 226 -9.18 5.30 19.89
N VAL A 227 -9.38 5.31 18.59
CA VAL A 227 -10.70 5.18 17.98
C VAL A 227 -10.81 3.90 17.18
N ILE A 228 -11.97 3.28 17.16
CA ILE A 228 -12.29 2.20 16.25
C ILE A 228 -13.21 2.72 15.14
N LEU A 229 -12.78 2.55 13.90
CA LEU A 229 -13.59 2.78 12.71
C LEU A 229 -14.24 1.46 12.33
N LEU A 230 -15.55 1.36 12.51
CA LEU A 230 -16.34 0.16 12.22
C LEU A 230 -16.63 0.02 10.72
N GLU A 231 -17.09 -1.14 10.33
CA GLU A 231 -17.41 -1.48 8.94
C GLU A 231 -18.51 -0.59 8.33
N ASP A 232 -19.48 -0.18 9.14
CA ASP A 232 -20.57 0.72 8.74
C ASP A 232 -20.15 2.18 8.65
N GLY A 233 -18.89 2.50 8.99
CA GLY A 233 -18.37 3.86 9.05
C GLY A 233 -18.54 4.54 10.39
N THR A 234 -19.15 3.89 11.37
CA THR A 234 -19.26 4.42 12.73
C THR A 234 -17.88 4.51 13.37
N ILE A 235 -17.61 5.65 14.01
CA ILE A 235 -16.38 5.90 14.78
C ILE A 235 -16.72 5.86 16.26
N LYS A 236 -16.02 5.02 17.03
CA LYS A 236 -16.14 4.95 18.49
C LYS A 236 -14.82 5.21 19.14
N GLU A 237 -14.81 6.09 20.14
CA GLU A 237 -13.65 6.29 20.99
C GLU A 237 -13.53 5.14 21.99
N LEU A 238 -12.31 4.62 22.15
CA LEU A 238 -12.01 3.53 23.09
C LEU A 238 -11.48 4.15 24.37
N CYS A 239 -12.36 4.73 25.17
CA CYS A 239 -12.03 5.20 26.52
C CYS A 239 -12.11 4.04 27.52
N ALA A 240 -11.25 4.11 28.55
CA ALA A 240 -11.29 3.19 29.69
C ALA A 240 -12.50 3.47 30.59
#